data_1a8ef66d421957577632c8285fa0ecda
#
_entry.id   1a8ef66d421957577632c8285fa0ecda
#
_cell.length_a   1.000
_cell.length_b   1.000
_cell.length_c   1.000
_cell.angle_alpha   90.00
_cell.angle_beta   90.00
_cell.angle_gamma   90.00
#
_symmetry.space_group_name_H-M   'P 1'
#
loop_
_entity.id
_entity.type
_entity.pdbx_description
1 polymer ?
#
loop_
_entity_poly.entity_id
_entity_poly.type
_entity_poly.pdbx_seq_one_letter_code
_entity_poly.pdbx_strand_id
1 'polypeptide(L)'
;MHRRTFIRTASAGLGAAIVGCRSLAVTQPVVSPLAPLGAGFLFATGIENSYPRLPDGTRHDQLEQGRHYDRWRDDFELARALGINALRYGPAWYRTNPAPGKFDWSSADDQMEWLRTSGLVVIADLCHFGVPDWIDGFRDPALRVHLAEYAREFARRYPWVNHFTPINEMFVAANFSSMLGWWNECATGLTSFAQAIGNASLAHELAVEAILIERPSAIIVQTESFERFTPANSSTEATAQAQFWNDARFTTLDLTLGRMPASPMCDLLMAGGMTTTDFAFLREPRATGRRWIGVDYYATSEQVVWADGRKRAASQRIGMASVAREYHDRYRLPLMVSETSRVARHGVEWLREQWQETTRLAASGVPLEGFTWFPLGDVTDWRHALREKRGDIDPIGLYDPNRQAHAVAAAYSELIASTRGIVSPVIADEASAA
;
A
#
# COMPACT_ATOMS: atom_id res chain seq x y z
N MET A 1 64.95 -8.45 -17.28
CA MET A 1 66.13 -7.50 -17.28
C MET A 1 65.73 -6.29 -16.45
N HIS A 2 66.27 -6.26 -15.24
CA HIS A 2 67.18 -5.27 -14.67
C HIS A 2 66.56 -3.84 -14.52
N ARG A 3 66.67 -3.10 -13.42
CA ARG A 3 67.31 -3.17 -12.06
C ARG A 3 66.70 -1.98 -11.28
N ARG A 4 66.32 -2.19 -10.06
CA ARG A 4 66.84 -1.64 -8.76
C ARG A 4 67.70 -0.36 -8.87
N THR A 5 67.39 0.67 -8.04
CA THR A 5 68.34 1.26 -7.10
C THR A 5 67.66 2.12 -6.03
N PHE A 6 67.94 1.81 -4.82
CA PHE A 6 67.98 2.44 -3.52
C PHE A 6 68.64 3.80 -3.48
N ILE A 7 68.20 4.70 -2.60
CA ILE A 7 69.07 5.51 -1.73
C ILE A 7 68.36 5.80 -0.40
N ARG A 8 69.09 5.61 0.67
CA ARG A 8 68.85 5.85 2.09
C ARG A 8 69.44 7.19 2.56
N THR A 9 68.98 7.59 3.80
CA THR A 9 69.54 8.43 4.86
C THR A 9 69.08 9.89 4.85
N ALA A 10 68.77 10.56 5.95
CA ALA A 10 69.27 10.46 7.32
C ALA A 10 68.25 11.05 8.33
N SER A 11 68.41 10.57 9.53
CA SER A 11 67.72 10.94 10.79
C SER A 11 68.17 12.35 11.31
N ALA A 12 67.26 13.06 11.96
CA ALA A 12 67.55 13.87 13.12
C ALA A 12 66.26 14.09 13.94
N GLY A 13 66.29 13.69 15.18
CA GLY A 13 65.20 13.79 16.12
C GLY A 13 65.11 15.15 16.81
N LEU A 14 63.98 15.46 17.41
CA LEU A 14 63.82 16.23 18.64
C LEU A 14 62.38 16.22 19.11
N GLY A 15 62.18 15.91 20.40
CA GLY A 15 61.25 16.58 21.27
C GLY A 15 59.80 16.03 21.36
N ALA A 16 59.57 15.23 22.36
CA ALA A 16 58.25 14.82 22.84
C ALA A 16 57.45 16.04 23.38
N ALA A 17 56.24 16.22 22.86
CA ALA A 17 55.17 16.86 23.59
C ALA A 17 53.91 15.99 23.46
N ILE A 18 53.59 15.29 24.53
CA ILE A 18 52.32 14.55 24.67
C ILE A 18 51.25 15.59 24.90
N VAL A 19 50.52 15.98 23.82
CA VAL A 19 49.26 16.67 23.91
C VAL A 19 48.19 15.60 23.82
N GLY A 20 47.52 15.33 24.98
CA GLY A 20 46.42 14.41 25.07
C GLY A 20 45.27 14.85 24.15
N CYS A 21 45.05 14.15 23.05
CA CYS A 21 43.81 14.23 22.30
C CYS A 21 42.69 13.67 23.19
N ARG A 22 42.00 14.54 23.90
CA ARG A 22 40.65 14.23 24.37
C ARG A 22 39.80 14.05 23.13
N SER A 23 39.42 12.81 22.86
CA SER A 23 38.36 12.47 21.94
C SER A 23 37.09 13.17 22.44
N LEU A 24 36.73 14.29 21.82
CA LEU A 24 35.42 14.86 21.93
C LEU A 24 34.49 13.86 21.23
N ALA A 25 33.84 13.01 22.02
CA ALA A 25 32.67 12.29 21.56
C ALA A 25 31.67 13.37 21.08
N VAL A 26 31.57 13.53 19.78
CA VAL A 26 30.46 14.26 19.17
C VAL A 26 29.22 13.43 19.48
N THR A 27 28.57 13.75 20.60
CA THR A 27 27.21 13.30 20.83
C THR A 27 26.38 13.94 19.73
N GLN A 28 26.06 13.16 18.71
CA GLN A 28 24.99 13.54 17.78
C GLN A 28 23.76 13.82 18.66
N PRO A 29 23.07 14.95 18.47
CA PRO A 29 21.84 15.18 19.19
C PRO A 29 20.91 14.01 18.87
N VAL A 30 20.46 13.31 19.90
CA VAL A 30 19.33 12.37 19.81
C VAL A 30 18.13 13.26 19.49
N VAL A 31 17.91 13.49 18.19
CA VAL A 31 16.68 14.09 17.72
C VAL A 31 15.59 13.09 18.13
N SER A 32 14.71 13.50 19.01
CA SER A 32 13.54 12.70 19.38
C SER A 32 12.76 12.45 18.09
N PRO A 33 12.70 11.22 17.56
CA PRO A 33 12.25 11.00 16.18
C PRO A 33 10.74 11.12 16.00
N LEU A 34 9.99 11.53 17.04
CA LEU A 34 8.53 11.38 17.09
C LEU A 34 7.74 12.69 17.11
N ALA A 35 8.42 13.86 17.17
CA ALA A 35 7.75 15.15 17.08
C ALA A 35 6.93 15.44 15.80
N PRO A 36 7.13 14.75 14.65
CA PRO A 36 6.39 15.04 13.44
C PRO A 36 5.10 14.22 13.23
N LEU A 37 4.80 13.22 14.08
CA LEU A 37 3.59 12.41 13.93
C LEU A 37 2.42 13.10 14.66
N GLY A 38 1.32 13.37 13.93
CA GLY A 38 0.14 14.04 14.49
C GLY A 38 -0.60 13.19 15.53
N ALA A 39 -1.36 13.84 16.42
CA ALA A 39 -2.18 13.17 17.44
C ALA A 39 -3.20 12.17 16.87
N GLY A 40 -3.56 12.30 15.58
CA GLY A 40 -4.46 11.40 14.86
C GLY A 40 -3.79 10.26 14.09
N PHE A 41 -2.48 10.03 14.30
CA PHE A 41 -1.73 9.01 13.56
C PHE A 41 -2.33 7.60 13.76
N LEU A 42 -2.57 6.90 12.65
CA LEU A 42 -3.19 5.59 12.63
C LEU A 42 -2.13 4.47 12.65
N PHE A 43 -2.18 3.63 13.68
CA PHE A 43 -1.52 2.33 13.65
C PHE A 43 -2.53 1.28 13.24
N ALA A 44 -2.26 0.56 12.16
CA ALA A 44 -3.22 -0.35 11.56
C ALA A 44 -2.64 -1.74 11.29
N THR A 45 -3.53 -2.67 11.10
CA THR A 45 -3.32 -3.91 10.36
C THR A 45 -4.48 -4.09 9.38
N GLY A 46 -4.47 -5.14 8.56
CA GLY A 46 -5.56 -5.42 7.63
C GLY A 46 -5.88 -6.89 7.51
N ILE A 47 -7.08 -7.18 7.06
CA ILE A 47 -7.51 -8.52 6.69
C ILE A 47 -7.36 -8.68 5.19
N GLU A 48 -6.56 -9.64 4.76
CA GLU A 48 -6.37 -9.95 3.34
C GLU A 48 -7.67 -10.50 2.74
N ASN A 49 -8.22 -9.81 1.74
CA ASN A 49 -9.51 -10.10 1.14
C ASN A 49 -9.47 -10.25 -0.38
N SER A 50 -8.30 -10.58 -0.95
CA SER A 50 -8.16 -10.85 -2.38
C SER A 50 -9.04 -11.97 -2.88
N TYR A 51 -9.63 -11.78 -4.07
CA TYR A 51 -10.53 -12.72 -4.72
C TYR A 51 -10.30 -12.80 -6.24
N PRO A 52 -9.05 -12.94 -6.72
CA PRO A 52 -8.82 -13.01 -8.16
C PRO A 52 -9.35 -14.32 -8.76
N ARG A 53 -9.85 -14.24 -10.01
CA ARG A 53 -10.16 -15.41 -10.83
C ARG A 53 -8.89 -15.88 -11.53
N LEU A 54 -8.63 -17.18 -11.46
CA LEU A 54 -7.50 -17.82 -12.14
C LEU A 54 -7.84 -18.18 -13.59
N PRO A 55 -6.82 -18.48 -14.45
CA PRO A 55 -7.07 -18.86 -15.84
C PRO A 55 -7.93 -20.11 -16.04
N ASP A 56 -7.99 -21.00 -15.05
CA ASP A 56 -8.87 -22.19 -15.06
C ASP A 56 -10.30 -21.89 -14.60
N GLY A 57 -10.61 -20.63 -14.30
CA GLY A 57 -11.92 -20.17 -13.84
C GLY A 57 -12.14 -20.29 -12.32
N THR A 58 -11.23 -20.90 -11.57
CA THR A 58 -11.35 -20.97 -10.11
C THR A 58 -11.07 -19.63 -9.45
N ARG A 59 -11.55 -19.43 -8.23
CA ARG A 59 -11.31 -18.23 -7.43
C ARG A 59 -10.33 -18.50 -6.29
N HIS A 60 -9.46 -17.54 -6.05
CA HIS A 60 -8.55 -17.53 -4.92
C HIS A 60 -9.15 -16.66 -3.81
N ASP A 61 -10.00 -17.24 -2.97
CA ASP A 61 -10.67 -16.53 -1.86
C ASP A 61 -9.76 -16.53 -0.62
N GLN A 62 -9.08 -15.41 -0.35
CA GLN A 62 -8.16 -15.30 0.79
C GLN A 62 -8.91 -15.29 2.15
N LEU A 63 -10.13 -14.76 2.19
CA LEU A 63 -10.95 -14.80 3.41
C LEU A 63 -11.34 -16.25 3.77
N GLU A 64 -11.67 -17.08 2.77
CA GLU A 64 -11.97 -18.50 2.98
C GLU A 64 -10.71 -19.27 3.41
N GLN A 65 -9.60 -19.08 2.69
CA GLN A 65 -8.35 -19.78 2.96
C GLN A 65 -7.77 -19.40 4.33
N GLY A 66 -7.86 -18.12 4.72
CA GLY A 66 -7.55 -17.62 6.04
C GLY A 66 -8.55 -18.03 7.11
N ARG A 67 -9.65 -18.71 6.74
CA ARG A 67 -10.78 -19.08 7.62
C ARG A 67 -11.41 -17.87 8.32
N HIS A 68 -11.33 -16.70 7.71
CA HIS A 68 -11.87 -15.48 8.29
C HIS A 68 -13.39 -15.53 8.42
N TYR A 69 -14.10 -16.15 7.49
CA TYR A 69 -15.55 -16.28 7.57
C TYR A 69 -16.05 -16.95 8.86
N ASP A 70 -15.31 -17.94 9.35
CA ASP A 70 -15.65 -18.65 10.57
C ASP A 70 -15.04 -18.03 11.83
N ARG A 71 -13.90 -17.35 11.69
CA ARG A 71 -13.08 -16.89 12.79
C ARG A 71 -12.86 -15.37 12.85
N TRP A 72 -13.72 -14.61 12.18
CA TRP A 72 -13.59 -13.15 12.13
C TRP A 72 -13.55 -12.47 13.50
N ARG A 73 -14.28 -13.03 14.50
CA ARG A 73 -14.27 -12.50 15.88
C ARG A 73 -12.88 -12.63 16.49
N ASP A 74 -12.27 -13.80 16.35
CA ASP A 74 -10.92 -14.05 16.83
C ASP A 74 -9.94 -13.11 16.15
N ASP A 75 -10.05 -12.94 14.83
CA ASP A 75 -9.16 -12.07 14.05
C ASP A 75 -9.28 -10.60 14.50
N PHE A 76 -10.50 -10.11 14.71
CA PHE A 76 -10.71 -8.75 15.16
C PHE A 76 -10.25 -8.52 16.62
N GLU A 77 -10.43 -9.50 17.50
CA GLU A 77 -9.91 -9.43 18.87
C GLU A 77 -8.37 -9.44 18.90
N LEU A 78 -7.74 -10.26 18.05
CA LEU A 78 -6.28 -10.25 17.90
C LEU A 78 -5.77 -8.91 17.39
N ALA A 79 -6.44 -8.34 16.39
CA ALA A 79 -6.10 -7.02 15.88
C ALA A 79 -6.21 -5.95 16.99
N ARG A 80 -7.31 -5.96 17.76
CA ARG A 80 -7.51 -5.04 18.89
C ARG A 80 -6.44 -5.22 19.98
N ALA A 81 -6.07 -6.46 20.29
CA ALA A 81 -5.07 -6.79 21.31
C ALA A 81 -3.66 -6.27 20.99
N LEU A 82 -3.33 -6.01 19.72
CA LEU A 82 -2.09 -5.37 19.30
C LEU A 82 -1.97 -3.91 19.79
N GLY A 83 -3.08 -3.29 20.21
CA GLY A 83 -3.12 -1.87 20.57
C GLY A 83 -3.23 -0.94 19.36
N ILE A 84 -3.56 -1.41 18.17
CA ILE A 84 -3.86 -0.57 16.99
C ILE A 84 -5.09 0.31 17.22
N ASN A 85 -5.25 1.36 16.43
CA ASN A 85 -6.44 2.22 16.42
C ASN A 85 -7.16 2.24 15.07
N ALA A 86 -6.65 1.51 14.07
CA ALA A 86 -7.32 1.37 12.79
C ALA A 86 -7.22 -0.07 12.27
N LEU A 87 -8.22 -0.48 11.50
CA LEU A 87 -8.25 -1.76 10.79
C LEU A 87 -8.63 -1.52 9.33
N ARG A 88 -7.81 -2.01 8.41
CA ARG A 88 -8.16 -2.06 6.99
C ARG A 88 -8.96 -3.34 6.74
N TYR A 89 -10.20 -3.18 6.35
CA TYR A 89 -11.16 -4.27 6.22
C TYR A 89 -12.25 -3.97 5.20
N GLY A 90 -12.53 -4.94 4.34
CA GLY A 90 -13.67 -4.91 3.41
C GLY A 90 -14.45 -6.20 3.48
N PRO A 91 -15.78 -6.14 3.70
CA PRO A 91 -16.65 -7.30 3.48
C PRO A 91 -16.50 -7.80 2.05
N ALA A 92 -16.59 -9.12 1.86
CA ALA A 92 -16.47 -9.73 0.54
C ALA A 92 -17.53 -9.18 -0.43
N TRP A 93 -17.14 -8.35 -1.40
CA TRP A 93 -18.05 -7.74 -2.37
C TRP A 93 -18.90 -8.78 -3.10
N TYR A 94 -18.29 -9.87 -3.56
CA TYR A 94 -18.95 -10.97 -4.26
C TYR A 94 -20.01 -11.71 -3.43
N ARG A 95 -19.92 -11.65 -2.08
CA ARG A 95 -20.96 -12.21 -1.19
C ARG A 95 -22.06 -11.20 -0.88
N THR A 96 -21.67 -9.96 -0.63
CA THR A 96 -22.60 -8.88 -0.27
C THR A 96 -23.37 -8.32 -1.46
N ASN A 97 -22.90 -8.58 -2.69
CA ASN A 97 -23.54 -8.17 -3.94
C ASN A 97 -23.56 -9.33 -4.95
N PRO A 98 -24.40 -10.35 -4.72
CA PRO A 98 -24.39 -11.60 -5.52
C PRO A 98 -24.90 -11.44 -6.95
N ALA A 99 -25.57 -10.34 -7.28
CA ALA A 99 -26.02 -10.03 -8.62
C ALA A 99 -26.20 -8.50 -8.77
N PRO A 100 -26.24 -7.96 -10.01
CA PRO A 100 -26.45 -6.54 -10.24
C PRO A 100 -27.69 -6.01 -9.50
N GLY A 101 -27.53 -4.93 -8.71
CA GLY A 101 -28.57 -4.29 -7.93
C GLY A 101 -29.15 -5.13 -6.79
N LYS A 102 -28.57 -6.28 -6.46
CA LYS A 102 -28.99 -7.14 -5.35
C LYS A 102 -27.92 -7.14 -4.27
N PHE A 103 -28.32 -6.73 -3.07
CA PHE A 103 -27.42 -6.69 -1.91
C PHE A 103 -27.92 -7.64 -0.81
N ASP A 104 -27.00 -8.43 -0.27
CA ASP A 104 -27.19 -9.27 0.90
C ASP A 104 -26.06 -8.97 1.91
N TRP A 105 -26.38 -8.20 2.93
CA TRP A 105 -25.43 -7.78 3.95
C TRP A 105 -25.38 -8.73 5.15
N SER A 106 -26.12 -9.82 5.14
CA SER A 106 -26.23 -10.74 6.28
C SER A 106 -24.89 -11.30 6.75
N SER A 107 -23.95 -11.50 5.82
CA SER A 107 -22.59 -11.96 6.14
C SER A 107 -21.66 -10.85 6.65
N ALA A 108 -22.03 -9.59 6.51
CA ALA A 108 -21.21 -8.43 6.85
C ALA A 108 -21.71 -7.67 8.10
N ASP A 109 -23.01 -7.67 8.36
CA ASP A 109 -23.62 -6.83 9.39
C ASP A 109 -23.05 -7.09 10.80
N ASP A 110 -22.90 -8.34 11.19
CA ASP A 110 -22.35 -8.70 12.50
C ASP A 110 -20.90 -8.26 12.66
N GLN A 111 -20.12 -8.38 11.60
CA GLN A 111 -18.71 -7.96 11.54
C GLN A 111 -18.60 -6.44 11.65
N MET A 112 -19.39 -5.72 10.86
CA MET A 112 -19.40 -4.26 10.85
C MET A 112 -19.95 -3.68 12.15
N GLU A 113 -20.94 -4.31 12.79
CA GLU A 113 -21.45 -3.89 14.10
C GLU A 113 -20.39 -4.08 15.20
N TRP A 114 -19.66 -5.20 15.18
CA TRP A 114 -18.54 -5.39 16.09
C TRP A 114 -17.49 -4.29 15.90
N LEU A 115 -17.11 -3.99 14.66
CA LEU A 115 -16.15 -2.95 14.34
C LEU A 115 -16.63 -1.56 14.79
N ARG A 116 -17.91 -1.25 14.61
CA ARG A 116 -18.52 0.02 15.05
C ARG A 116 -18.36 0.25 16.55
N THR A 117 -18.43 -0.82 17.34
CA THR A 117 -18.36 -0.77 18.82
C THR A 117 -16.94 -0.99 19.35
N SER A 118 -16.00 -1.38 18.52
CA SER A 118 -14.62 -1.73 18.91
C SER A 118 -13.73 -0.54 19.28
N GLY A 119 -14.09 0.67 18.82
CA GLY A 119 -13.25 1.86 18.90
C GLY A 119 -12.17 1.95 17.82
N LEU A 120 -12.12 1.01 16.88
CA LEU A 120 -11.19 1.04 15.74
C LEU A 120 -11.73 1.93 14.61
N VAL A 121 -10.87 2.73 14.02
CA VAL A 121 -11.14 3.37 12.73
C VAL A 121 -11.13 2.28 11.65
N VAL A 122 -12.21 2.14 10.89
CA VAL A 122 -12.26 1.23 9.76
C VAL A 122 -11.86 1.97 8.49
N ILE A 123 -10.85 1.45 7.79
CA ILE A 123 -10.51 1.83 6.42
C ILE A 123 -11.17 0.77 5.53
N ALA A 124 -12.30 1.13 4.91
CA ALA A 124 -13.10 0.19 4.13
C ALA A 124 -12.43 -0.10 2.78
N ASP A 125 -11.96 -1.32 2.59
CA ASP A 125 -11.35 -1.82 1.37
C ASP A 125 -12.40 -2.53 0.52
N LEU A 126 -12.96 -1.83 -0.49
CA LEU A 126 -14.16 -2.29 -1.18
C LEU A 126 -13.89 -3.28 -2.32
N CYS A 127 -12.70 -3.18 -2.96
CA CYS A 127 -12.32 -4.06 -4.05
C CYS A 127 -10.81 -4.37 -3.99
N HIS A 128 -10.47 -5.58 -3.53
CA HIS A 128 -9.09 -6.03 -3.40
C HIS A 128 -8.81 -7.16 -4.39
N PHE A 129 -8.32 -6.81 -5.58
CA PHE A 129 -7.92 -7.67 -6.71
C PHE A 129 -9.00 -8.61 -7.27
N GLY A 130 -10.21 -8.58 -6.76
CA GLY A 130 -11.29 -9.43 -7.22
C GLY A 130 -12.61 -8.70 -7.38
N VAL A 131 -13.40 -9.15 -8.33
CA VAL A 131 -14.73 -8.63 -8.61
C VAL A 131 -15.75 -9.76 -8.51
N PRO A 132 -17.05 -9.49 -8.29
CA PRO A 132 -18.10 -10.51 -8.34
C PRO A 132 -18.09 -11.29 -9.66
N ASP A 133 -18.59 -12.55 -9.64
CA ASP A 133 -18.53 -13.47 -10.78
C ASP A 133 -19.28 -12.98 -12.02
N TRP A 134 -20.20 -12.05 -11.86
CA TRP A 134 -20.97 -11.45 -12.94
C TRP A 134 -20.31 -10.18 -13.55
N ILE A 135 -19.08 -9.81 -13.12
CA ILE A 135 -18.21 -8.80 -13.74
C ILE A 135 -17.00 -9.52 -14.33
N ASP A 136 -16.66 -9.25 -15.57
CA ASP A 136 -15.59 -10.00 -16.28
C ASP A 136 -14.16 -9.60 -15.87
N GLY A 137 -13.99 -8.54 -15.09
CA GLY A 137 -12.70 -8.09 -14.59
C GLY A 137 -12.50 -6.57 -14.69
N PHE A 138 -11.23 -6.15 -14.68
CA PHE A 138 -10.88 -4.72 -14.65
C PHE A 138 -11.04 -4.01 -16.02
N ARG A 139 -11.17 -4.76 -17.10
CA ARG A 139 -11.46 -4.21 -18.43
C ARG A 139 -12.95 -4.09 -18.73
N ASP A 140 -13.80 -4.73 -17.94
CA ASP A 140 -15.25 -4.68 -18.12
C ASP A 140 -15.78 -3.29 -17.82
N PRO A 141 -16.43 -2.58 -18.77
CA PRO A 141 -17.03 -1.27 -18.52
C PRO A 141 -18.12 -1.30 -17.42
N ALA A 142 -18.75 -2.46 -17.18
CA ALA A 142 -19.73 -2.64 -16.13
C ALA A 142 -19.15 -2.42 -14.72
N LEU A 143 -17.84 -2.63 -14.54
CA LEU A 143 -17.13 -2.35 -13.29
C LEU A 143 -17.39 -0.91 -12.81
N ARG A 144 -17.43 0.06 -13.72
CA ARG A 144 -17.60 1.49 -13.39
C ARG A 144 -18.91 1.76 -12.64
N VAL A 145 -19.99 1.22 -13.15
CA VAL A 145 -21.34 1.44 -12.58
C VAL A 145 -21.52 0.61 -11.31
N HIS A 146 -21.14 -0.65 -11.34
CA HIS A 146 -21.42 -1.57 -10.25
C HIS A 146 -20.54 -1.35 -9.02
N LEU A 147 -19.29 -0.92 -9.21
CA LEU A 147 -18.48 -0.52 -8.06
C LEU A 147 -19.02 0.77 -7.41
N ALA A 148 -19.44 1.74 -8.22
CA ALA A 148 -20.03 2.96 -7.70
C ALA A 148 -21.34 2.67 -6.93
N GLU A 149 -22.18 1.78 -7.45
CA GLU A 149 -23.40 1.32 -6.80
C GLU A 149 -23.09 0.62 -5.47
N TYR A 150 -22.15 -0.34 -5.48
CA TYR A 150 -21.71 -1.04 -4.27
C TYR A 150 -21.13 -0.07 -3.22
N ALA A 151 -20.25 0.81 -3.62
CA ALA A 151 -19.63 1.80 -2.75
C ALA A 151 -20.67 2.73 -2.10
N ARG A 152 -21.68 3.15 -2.86
CA ARG A 152 -22.80 3.95 -2.35
C ARG A 152 -23.62 3.20 -1.32
N GLU A 153 -24.03 1.98 -1.65
CA GLU A 153 -24.84 1.13 -0.74
C GLU A 153 -24.09 0.80 0.55
N PHE A 154 -22.78 0.53 0.45
CA PHE A 154 -21.93 0.35 1.61
C PHE A 154 -21.87 1.61 2.48
N ALA A 155 -21.58 2.77 1.89
CA ALA A 155 -21.47 4.04 2.61
C ALA A 155 -22.79 4.46 3.28
N ARG A 156 -23.94 4.17 2.63
CA ARG A 156 -25.28 4.39 3.16
C ARG A 156 -25.61 3.47 4.32
N ARG A 157 -25.23 2.18 4.20
CA ARG A 157 -25.51 1.16 5.23
C ARG A 157 -24.68 1.34 6.48
N TYR A 158 -23.40 1.72 6.32
CA TYR A 158 -22.48 1.88 7.44
C TYR A 158 -22.04 3.35 7.57
N PRO A 159 -22.94 4.27 7.97
CA PRO A 159 -22.68 5.70 7.93
C PRO A 159 -21.63 6.19 8.94
N TRP A 160 -21.15 5.33 9.81
CA TRP A 160 -20.07 5.58 10.75
C TRP A 160 -18.67 5.35 10.15
N VAL A 161 -18.56 4.64 9.02
CA VAL A 161 -17.31 4.50 8.28
C VAL A 161 -16.96 5.81 7.58
N ASN A 162 -15.72 6.24 7.74
CA ASN A 162 -15.27 7.54 7.18
C ASN A 162 -13.97 7.45 6.36
N HIS A 163 -13.34 6.28 6.27
CA HIS A 163 -12.15 6.06 5.45
C HIS A 163 -12.44 4.95 4.45
N PHE A 164 -12.08 5.17 3.17
CA PHE A 164 -12.42 4.25 2.09
C PHE A 164 -11.24 4.08 1.14
N THR A 165 -10.98 2.82 0.77
CA THR A 165 -10.17 2.41 -0.37
C THR A 165 -11.11 1.80 -1.41
N PRO A 166 -11.56 2.53 -2.43
CA PRO A 166 -12.52 2.01 -3.42
C PRO A 166 -11.97 0.82 -4.21
N ILE A 167 -10.71 0.92 -4.66
CA ILE A 167 -9.97 -0.18 -5.30
C ILE A 167 -8.55 -0.19 -4.74
N ASN A 168 -8.10 -1.36 -4.27
CA ASN A 168 -6.72 -1.58 -3.86
C ASN A 168 -5.80 -1.70 -5.07
N GLU A 169 -4.66 -1.00 -5.05
CA GLU A 169 -3.53 -1.14 -5.99
C GLU A 169 -3.97 -1.33 -7.46
N MET A 170 -4.64 -0.34 -8.03
CA MET A 170 -5.15 -0.43 -9.41
C MET A 170 -4.06 -0.77 -10.43
N PHE A 171 -2.83 -0.30 -10.20
CA PHE A 171 -1.70 -0.63 -11.06
C PHE A 171 -1.38 -2.14 -11.03
N VAL A 172 -1.34 -2.76 -9.85
CA VAL A 172 -1.09 -4.21 -9.69
C VAL A 172 -2.26 -5.02 -10.26
N ALA A 173 -3.50 -4.62 -9.96
CA ALA A 173 -4.69 -5.26 -10.50
C ALA A 173 -4.65 -5.33 -12.03
N ALA A 174 -4.37 -4.19 -12.69
CA ALA A 174 -4.24 -4.13 -14.15
C ALA A 174 -3.03 -4.91 -14.68
N ASN A 175 -1.89 -4.83 -13.99
CA ASN A 175 -0.67 -5.52 -14.41
C ASN A 175 -0.85 -7.05 -14.39
N PHE A 176 -1.40 -7.59 -13.30
CA PHE A 176 -1.55 -9.05 -13.17
C PHE A 176 -2.73 -9.59 -13.98
N SER A 177 -3.82 -8.83 -14.11
CA SER A 177 -5.00 -9.25 -14.85
C SER A 177 -4.86 -9.07 -16.38
N SER A 178 -4.24 -7.95 -16.81
CA SER A 178 -4.30 -7.51 -18.21
C SER A 178 -2.95 -7.34 -18.91
N MET A 179 -1.82 -7.28 -18.17
CA MET A 179 -0.50 -7.27 -18.77
C MET A 179 0.10 -8.69 -18.81
N LEU A 180 -0.03 -9.40 -17.69
CA LEU A 180 0.59 -10.71 -17.48
C LEU A 180 -0.38 -11.88 -17.64
N GLY A 181 -1.68 -11.63 -17.63
CA GLY A 181 -2.71 -12.65 -17.83
C GLY A 181 -2.82 -13.65 -16.67
N TRP A 182 -2.46 -13.25 -15.47
CA TRP A 182 -2.46 -14.14 -14.31
C TRP A 182 -3.81 -14.22 -13.61
N TRP A 183 -4.58 -13.12 -13.65
CA TRP A 183 -5.85 -12.97 -12.92
C TRP A 183 -7.00 -12.52 -13.80
N ASN A 184 -8.21 -12.66 -13.28
CA ASN A 184 -9.46 -12.08 -13.75
C ASN A 184 -9.72 -12.30 -15.24
N GLU A 185 -9.57 -11.30 -16.09
CA GLU A 185 -9.75 -11.40 -17.54
C GLU A 185 -8.63 -12.14 -18.28
N CYS A 186 -7.53 -12.49 -17.61
CA CYS A 186 -6.40 -13.23 -18.17
C CYS A 186 -5.87 -12.66 -19.51
N ALA A 187 -5.96 -11.34 -19.68
CA ALA A 187 -5.51 -10.66 -20.88
C ALA A 187 -4.00 -10.33 -20.80
N THR A 188 -3.38 -10.08 -21.94
CA THR A 188 -1.94 -9.79 -22.00
C THR A 188 -1.63 -8.57 -22.86
N GLY A 189 -0.49 -7.93 -22.57
CA GLY A 189 0.09 -6.87 -23.39
C GLY A 189 -0.33 -5.45 -22.97
N LEU A 190 0.42 -4.48 -23.50
CA LEU A 190 0.33 -3.08 -23.07
C LEU A 190 -1.02 -2.42 -23.32
N THR A 191 -1.69 -2.74 -24.44
CA THR A 191 -3.01 -2.18 -24.75
C THR A 191 -4.05 -2.67 -23.76
N SER A 192 -4.05 -3.97 -23.42
CA SER A 192 -4.94 -4.54 -22.41
C SER A 192 -4.68 -3.97 -21.04
N PHE A 193 -3.41 -3.81 -20.67
CA PHE A 193 -2.99 -3.15 -19.43
C PHE A 193 -3.51 -1.71 -19.35
N ALA A 194 -3.32 -0.92 -20.41
CA ALA A 194 -3.81 0.46 -20.45
C ALA A 194 -5.34 0.54 -20.37
N GLN A 195 -6.05 -0.38 -21.03
CA GLN A 195 -7.50 -0.48 -20.95
C GLN A 195 -7.96 -0.75 -19.51
N ALA A 196 -7.31 -1.70 -18.81
CA ALA A 196 -7.64 -2.02 -17.42
C ALA A 196 -7.34 -0.83 -16.47
N ILE A 197 -6.18 -0.16 -16.60
CA ILE A 197 -5.84 1.04 -15.83
C ILE A 197 -6.87 2.14 -16.04
N GLY A 198 -7.19 2.47 -17.30
CA GLY A 198 -8.14 3.52 -17.61
C GLY A 198 -9.53 3.21 -17.04
N ASN A 199 -9.99 1.98 -17.21
CA ASN A 199 -11.29 1.54 -16.70
C ASN A 199 -11.36 1.51 -15.17
N ALA A 200 -10.32 0.99 -14.49
CA ALA A 200 -10.23 0.97 -13.04
C ALA A 200 -10.18 2.39 -12.45
N SER A 201 -9.42 3.31 -13.06
CA SER A 201 -9.35 4.71 -12.62
C SER A 201 -10.71 5.41 -12.73
N LEU A 202 -11.48 5.16 -13.80
CA LEU A 202 -12.83 5.69 -13.95
C LEU A 202 -13.80 5.06 -12.94
N ALA A 203 -13.71 3.75 -12.72
CA ALA A 203 -14.51 3.04 -11.72
C ALA A 203 -14.23 3.57 -10.31
N HIS A 204 -12.96 3.79 -9.99
CA HIS A 204 -12.53 4.37 -8.71
C HIS A 204 -13.15 5.77 -8.49
N GLU A 205 -13.08 6.67 -9.47
CA GLU A 205 -13.60 8.02 -9.32
C GLU A 205 -15.13 8.06 -9.23
N LEU A 206 -15.83 7.21 -9.97
CA LEU A 206 -17.27 7.07 -9.83
C LEU A 206 -17.67 6.51 -8.45
N ALA A 207 -16.90 5.58 -7.91
CA ALA A 207 -17.09 5.08 -6.54
C ALA A 207 -16.82 6.17 -5.49
N VAL A 208 -15.79 7.00 -5.68
CA VAL A 208 -15.50 8.16 -4.83
C VAL A 208 -16.67 9.14 -4.83
N GLU A 209 -17.21 9.50 -6.00
CA GLU A 209 -18.39 10.37 -6.08
C GLU A 209 -19.58 9.77 -5.34
N ALA A 210 -19.83 8.48 -5.54
CA ALA A 210 -20.92 7.76 -4.88
C ALA A 210 -20.79 7.73 -3.35
N ILE A 211 -19.57 7.54 -2.84
CA ILE A 211 -19.25 7.61 -1.41
C ILE A 211 -19.50 9.03 -0.88
N LEU A 212 -19.02 10.06 -1.57
CA LEU A 212 -19.12 11.45 -1.12
C LEU A 212 -20.56 11.99 -1.13
N ILE A 213 -21.45 11.43 -1.94
CA ILE A 213 -22.89 11.73 -1.87
C ILE A 213 -23.46 11.32 -0.50
N GLU A 214 -23.11 10.15 0.00
CA GLU A 214 -23.60 9.61 1.29
C GLU A 214 -22.75 10.10 2.47
N ARG A 215 -21.46 10.34 2.25
CA ARG A 215 -20.44 10.69 3.25
C ARG A 215 -19.57 11.86 2.79
N PRO A 216 -20.07 13.12 2.82
CA PRO A 216 -19.32 14.28 2.29
C PRO A 216 -17.98 14.54 3.00
N SER A 217 -17.79 14.06 4.23
CA SER A 217 -16.57 14.19 5.01
C SER A 217 -15.61 13.00 4.87
N ALA A 218 -15.92 12.02 4.01
CA ALA A 218 -15.09 10.83 3.85
C ALA A 218 -13.65 11.17 3.44
N ILE A 219 -12.74 10.34 3.91
CA ILE A 219 -11.33 10.33 3.53
C ILE A 219 -11.12 9.18 2.56
N ILE A 220 -10.61 9.48 1.39
CA ILE A 220 -10.26 8.48 0.39
C ILE A 220 -8.79 8.13 0.53
N VAL A 221 -8.49 6.89 0.86
CA VAL A 221 -7.14 6.34 0.95
C VAL A 221 -6.90 5.56 -0.34
N GLN A 222 -6.31 6.22 -1.34
CA GLN A 222 -5.96 5.54 -2.59
C GLN A 222 -4.64 4.82 -2.40
N THR A 223 -4.70 3.50 -2.28
CA THR A 223 -3.54 2.62 -2.09
C THR A 223 -2.95 2.23 -3.43
N GLU A 224 -1.63 2.28 -3.52
CA GLU A 224 -0.89 1.87 -4.72
C GLU A 224 0.42 1.20 -4.32
N SER A 225 0.89 0.27 -5.15
CA SER A 225 2.23 -0.29 -5.01
C SER A 225 3.28 0.76 -5.32
N PHE A 226 4.16 1.02 -4.36
CA PHE A 226 5.21 2.03 -4.49
C PHE A 226 6.45 1.42 -5.14
N GLU A 227 6.32 1.08 -6.41
CA GLU A 227 7.37 0.48 -7.19
C GLU A 227 8.40 1.52 -7.66
N ARG A 228 9.63 1.06 -7.88
CA ARG A 228 10.69 1.83 -8.54
C ARG A 228 11.53 0.92 -9.40
N PHE A 229 11.87 1.39 -10.61
CA PHE A 229 12.56 0.60 -11.61
C PHE A 229 13.93 1.19 -11.93
N THR A 230 14.97 0.36 -11.88
CA THR A 230 16.36 0.73 -12.19
C THR A 230 16.82 -0.11 -13.38
N PRO A 231 17.51 0.47 -14.39
CA PRO A 231 18.01 -0.31 -15.50
C PRO A 231 19.11 -1.27 -15.04
N ALA A 232 19.11 -2.51 -15.58
CA ALA A 232 20.09 -3.54 -15.24
C ALA A 232 21.52 -3.20 -15.69
N ASN A 233 21.65 -2.33 -16.68
CA ASN A 233 22.90 -1.80 -17.21
C ASN A 233 22.64 -0.47 -17.92
N SER A 234 23.68 0.15 -18.45
CA SER A 234 23.61 1.45 -19.15
C SER A 234 23.19 1.37 -20.62
N SER A 235 22.63 0.24 -21.08
CA SER A 235 22.09 0.17 -22.45
C SER A 235 20.88 1.08 -22.63
N THR A 236 20.70 1.59 -23.85
CA THR A 236 19.56 2.44 -24.22
C THR A 236 18.23 1.72 -23.98
N GLU A 237 18.16 0.43 -24.30
CA GLU A 237 16.96 -0.38 -24.19
C GLU A 237 16.59 -0.63 -22.71
N ALA A 238 17.54 -1.00 -21.85
CA ALA A 238 17.28 -1.20 -20.42
C ALA A 238 16.86 0.12 -19.75
N THR A 239 17.51 1.23 -20.14
CA THR A 239 17.16 2.57 -19.65
C THR A 239 15.75 2.97 -20.09
N ALA A 240 15.38 2.73 -21.35
CA ALA A 240 14.05 3.00 -21.85
C ALA A 240 12.97 2.16 -21.15
N GLN A 241 13.24 0.88 -20.88
CA GLN A 241 12.35 0.01 -20.10
C GLN A 241 12.14 0.54 -18.68
N ALA A 242 13.21 0.89 -17.98
CA ALA A 242 13.12 1.44 -16.63
C ALA A 242 12.34 2.77 -16.60
N GLN A 243 12.58 3.65 -17.58
CA GLN A 243 11.86 4.92 -17.71
C GLN A 243 10.35 4.68 -17.94
N PHE A 244 9.99 3.78 -18.87
CA PHE A 244 8.60 3.44 -19.14
C PHE A 244 7.86 3.00 -17.87
N TRP A 245 8.45 2.09 -17.09
CA TRP A 245 7.80 1.59 -15.88
C TRP A 245 7.78 2.62 -14.75
N ASN A 246 8.81 3.48 -14.66
CA ASN A 246 8.81 4.61 -13.72
C ASN A 246 7.76 5.67 -14.07
N ASP A 247 7.40 5.85 -15.34
CA ASP A 247 6.30 6.70 -15.74
C ASP A 247 4.95 5.99 -15.50
N ALA A 248 4.87 4.70 -15.84
CA ALA A 248 3.66 3.91 -15.72
C ALA A 248 3.12 3.78 -14.28
N ARG A 249 4.00 3.69 -13.27
CA ARG A 249 3.61 3.56 -11.85
C ARG A 249 2.81 4.74 -11.31
N PHE A 250 2.88 5.90 -11.96
CA PHE A 250 2.11 7.09 -11.56
C PHE A 250 0.75 7.20 -12.26
N THR A 251 0.48 6.36 -13.26
CA THR A 251 -0.65 6.55 -14.17
C THR A 251 -2.00 6.58 -13.44
N THR A 252 -2.24 5.69 -12.50
CA THR A 252 -3.50 5.62 -11.75
C THR A 252 -3.74 6.88 -10.94
N LEU A 253 -2.74 7.35 -10.20
CA LEU A 253 -2.80 8.60 -9.45
C LEU A 253 -2.88 9.84 -10.36
N ASP A 254 -2.15 9.85 -11.47
CA ASP A 254 -2.24 10.94 -12.45
C ASP A 254 -3.64 11.06 -13.04
N LEU A 255 -4.29 9.93 -13.33
CA LEU A 255 -5.67 9.89 -13.83
C LEU A 255 -6.67 10.35 -12.78
N THR A 256 -6.67 9.72 -11.60
CA THR A 256 -7.66 9.99 -10.53
C THR A 256 -7.53 11.38 -9.91
N LEU A 257 -6.33 11.98 -9.97
CA LEU A 257 -6.09 13.36 -9.52
C LEU A 257 -6.17 14.39 -10.66
N GLY A 258 -6.56 13.96 -11.87
CA GLY A 258 -6.72 14.86 -13.03
C GLY A 258 -5.42 15.48 -13.54
N ARG A 259 -4.27 14.84 -13.29
CA ARG A 259 -2.92 15.35 -13.57
C ARG A 259 -2.19 14.60 -14.69
N MET A 260 -2.87 13.73 -15.43
CA MET A 260 -2.25 12.94 -16.49
C MET A 260 -1.57 13.84 -17.53
N PRO A 261 -0.23 13.78 -17.68
CA PRO A 261 0.47 14.59 -18.66
C PRO A 261 0.33 14.01 -20.07
N ALA A 262 0.52 14.85 -21.08
CA ALA A 262 0.74 14.34 -22.44
C ALA A 262 2.03 13.51 -22.45
N SER A 263 1.94 12.24 -22.79
CA SER A 263 3.04 11.27 -22.67
C SER A 263 2.74 10.03 -23.49
N PRO A 264 3.74 9.16 -23.78
CA PRO A 264 3.48 7.86 -24.40
C PRO A 264 2.47 7.00 -23.66
N MET A 265 2.36 7.17 -22.32
CA MET A 265 1.34 6.48 -21.54
C MET A 265 -0.06 7.03 -21.83
N CYS A 266 -0.23 8.34 -22.04
CA CYS A 266 -1.50 8.93 -22.46
C CYS A 266 -1.95 8.36 -23.82
N ASP A 267 -1.02 8.26 -24.77
CA ASP A 267 -1.31 7.66 -26.10
C ASP A 267 -1.71 6.19 -25.95
N LEU A 268 -1.05 5.45 -25.07
CA LEU A 268 -1.36 4.06 -24.78
C LEU A 268 -2.74 3.90 -24.13
N LEU A 269 -3.14 4.79 -23.23
CA LEU A 269 -4.48 4.82 -22.64
C LEU A 269 -5.57 5.07 -23.69
N MET A 270 -5.32 6.00 -24.64
CA MET A 270 -6.22 6.24 -25.77
C MET A 270 -6.32 5.02 -26.67
N ALA A 271 -5.19 4.36 -26.98
CA ALA A 271 -5.17 3.11 -27.74
C ALA A 271 -5.90 1.96 -27.00
N GLY A 272 -5.90 1.99 -25.67
CA GLY A 272 -6.65 1.10 -24.78
C GLY A 272 -8.14 1.44 -24.66
N GLY A 273 -8.61 2.48 -25.36
CA GLY A 273 -10.03 2.84 -25.43
C GLY A 273 -10.49 3.98 -24.53
N MET A 274 -9.60 4.64 -23.80
CA MET A 274 -9.97 5.90 -23.11
C MET A 274 -10.30 6.99 -24.13
N THR A 275 -11.42 7.66 -23.92
CA THR A 275 -11.89 8.73 -24.78
C THR A 275 -11.49 10.10 -24.23
N THR A 276 -11.58 11.14 -25.08
CA THR A 276 -11.42 12.53 -24.65
C THR A 276 -12.44 12.90 -23.56
N THR A 277 -13.65 12.32 -23.60
CA THR A 277 -14.68 12.48 -22.57
C THR A 277 -14.24 11.86 -21.24
N ASP A 278 -13.62 10.68 -21.26
CA ASP A 278 -13.10 10.05 -20.03
C ASP A 278 -12.00 10.93 -19.39
N PHE A 279 -11.08 11.45 -20.19
CA PHE A 279 -10.06 12.38 -19.69
C PHE A 279 -10.65 13.69 -19.18
N ALA A 280 -11.66 14.23 -19.85
CA ALA A 280 -12.37 15.42 -19.40
C ALA A 280 -13.05 15.15 -18.04
N PHE A 281 -13.76 14.03 -17.93
CA PHE A 281 -14.35 13.56 -16.68
C PHE A 281 -13.34 13.52 -15.54
N LEU A 282 -12.17 12.92 -15.72
CA LEU A 282 -11.14 12.82 -14.67
C LEU A 282 -10.48 14.17 -14.32
N ARG A 283 -10.48 15.16 -15.24
CA ARG A 283 -9.90 16.48 -15.04
C ARG A 283 -10.86 17.51 -14.43
N GLU A 284 -12.14 17.24 -14.46
CA GLU A 284 -13.11 18.18 -13.90
C GLU A 284 -12.87 18.41 -12.40
N PRO A 285 -12.90 19.68 -11.93
CA PRO A 285 -12.89 19.97 -10.51
C PRO A 285 -14.14 19.40 -9.85
N ARG A 286 -13.97 18.41 -9.00
CA ARG A 286 -15.06 17.77 -8.25
C ARG A 286 -14.83 17.93 -6.77
N ALA A 287 -15.87 17.65 -6.00
CA ALA A 287 -15.70 17.37 -4.59
C ALA A 287 -14.85 16.09 -4.46
N THR A 288 -13.55 16.27 -4.29
CA THR A 288 -12.60 15.14 -4.22
C THR A 288 -12.52 14.54 -2.83
N GLY A 289 -13.24 15.12 -1.83
CA GLY A 289 -13.06 14.76 -0.45
C GLY A 289 -11.64 15.05 0.04
N ARG A 290 -11.33 14.59 1.25
CA ARG A 290 -9.96 14.52 1.74
C ARG A 290 -9.31 13.28 1.15
N ARG A 291 -8.12 13.42 0.56
CA ARG A 291 -7.39 12.29 -0.04
C ARG A 291 -6.07 12.06 0.66
N TRP A 292 -5.77 10.80 0.92
CA TRP A 292 -4.45 10.31 1.30
C TRP A 292 -3.98 9.34 0.22
N ILE A 293 -2.67 9.26 0.04
CA ILE A 293 -2.07 8.22 -0.79
C ILE A 293 -1.57 7.12 0.14
N GLY A 294 -2.07 5.92 -0.06
CA GLY A 294 -1.61 4.71 0.61
C GLY A 294 -0.33 4.18 -0.06
N VAL A 295 0.67 3.95 0.77
CA VAL A 295 2.00 3.45 0.37
C VAL A 295 2.05 1.96 0.66
N ASP A 296 1.99 1.13 -0.38
CA ASP A 296 2.17 -0.31 -0.27
C ASP A 296 3.60 -0.63 -0.71
N TYR A 297 4.47 -0.90 0.29
CA TYR A 297 5.90 -1.08 0.03
C TYR A 297 6.42 -2.38 0.64
N TYR A 298 6.99 -3.18 -0.23
CA TYR A 298 7.54 -4.49 0.07
C TYR A 298 9.00 -4.62 -0.38
N ALA A 299 9.67 -5.70 0.02
CA ALA A 299 11.04 -5.97 -0.40
C ALA A 299 11.21 -6.11 -1.92
N THR A 300 10.12 -6.33 -2.65
CA THR A 300 10.04 -6.48 -4.11
C THR A 300 9.64 -5.20 -4.83
N SER A 301 9.30 -4.13 -4.12
CA SER A 301 8.84 -2.87 -4.72
C SER A 301 9.91 -2.19 -5.59
N GLU A 302 11.17 -2.33 -5.22
CA GLU A 302 12.25 -1.83 -6.07
C GLU A 302 12.79 -2.95 -6.96
N GLN A 303 12.83 -2.70 -8.26
CA GLN A 303 13.11 -3.71 -9.26
C GLN A 303 14.21 -3.26 -10.23
N VAL A 304 15.01 -4.22 -10.67
CA VAL A 304 15.96 -4.06 -11.78
C VAL A 304 15.30 -4.57 -13.05
N VAL A 305 15.39 -3.81 -14.13
CA VAL A 305 14.75 -4.10 -15.42
C VAL A 305 15.79 -4.27 -16.51
N TRP A 306 15.69 -5.35 -17.27
CA TRP A 306 16.55 -5.65 -18.42
C TRP A 306 15.96 -5.13 -19.72
N ALA A 307 16.79 -5.09 -20.78
CA ALA A 307 16.39 -4.67 -22.12
C ALA A 307 15.23 -5.49 -22.71
N ASP A 308 15.13 -6.77 -22.34
CA ASP A 308 14.05 -7.67 -22.74
C ASP A 308 12.77 -7.56 -21.88
N GLY A 309 12.72 -6.61 -20.99
CA GLY A 309 11.58 -6.37 -20.10
C GLY A 309 11.51 -7.26 -18.87
N ARG A 310 12.43 -8.22 -18.69
CA ARG A 310 12.51 -9.01 -17.44
C ARG A 310 12.76 -8.11 -16.25
N LYS A 311 12.16 -8.43 -15.10
CA LYS A 311 12.27 -7.71 -13.85
C LYS A 311 12.68 -8.64 -12.72
N ARG A 312 13.45 -8.12 -11.77
CA ARG A 312 13.77 -8.79 -10.50
C ARG A 312 13.84 -7.76 -9.38
N ALA A 313 13.51 -8.18 -8.17
CA ALA A 313 13.73 -7.37 -6.99
C ALA A 313 15.19 -6.90 -6.90
N ALA A 314 15.39 -5.62 -6.62
CA ALA A 314 16.71 -5.02 -6.48
C ALA A 314 17.41 -5.58 -5.23
N SER A 315 18.70 -5.91 -5.37
CA SER A 315 19.52 -6.33 -4.21
C SER A 315 19.90 -5.15 -3.31
N GLN A 316 19.96 -3.95 -3.88
CA GLN A 316 20.16 -2.70 -3.15
C GLN A 316 18.95 -1.80 -3.40
N ARG A 317 18.33 -1.35 -2.32
CA ARG A 317 17.15 -0.48 -2.35
C ARG A 317 17.54 0.94 -1.94
N ILE A 318 16.86 1.94 -2.49
CA ILE A 318 16.97 3.32 -2.00
C ILE A 318 16.11 3.56 -0.76
N GLY A 319 15.16 2.64 -0.50
CA GLY A 319 14.29 2.62 0.65
C GLY A 319 12.94 3.31 0.46
N MET A 320 11.96 2.91 1.26
CA MET A 320 10.57 3.35 1.21
C MET A 320 10.45 4.88 1.28
N ALA A 321 11.17 5.53 2.19
CA ALA A 321 11.10 6.98 2.35
C ALA A 321 11.50 7.74 1.08
N SER A 322 12.51 7.25 0.35
CA SER A 322 12.98 7.88 -0.90
C SER A 322 11.94 7.71 -2.01
N VAL A 323 11.38 6.51 -2.15
CA VAL A 323 10.34 6.24 -3.15
C VAL A 323 9.07 7.04 -2.82
N ALA A 324 8.62 7.02 -1.57
CA ALA A 324 7.43 7.75 -1.12
C ALA A 324 7.58 9.27 -1.29
N ARG A 325 8.80 9.80 -1.12
CA ARG A 325 9.11 11.20 -1.39
C ARG A 325 8.81 11.58 -2.84
N GLU A 326 9.15 10.73 -3.82
CA GLU A 326 8.86 10.99 -5.24
C GLU A 326 7.35 11.19 -5.48
N TYR A 327 6.50 10.36 -4.83
CA TYR A 327 5.04 10.49 -4.88
C TYR A 327 4.55 11.75 -4.18
N HIS A 328 5.02 12.01 -2.95
CA HIS A 328 4.64 13.24 -2.25
C HIS A 328 5.03 14.49 -3.02
N ASP A 329 6.24 14.54 -3.59
CA ASP A 329 6.71 15.68 -4.37
C ASP A 329 5.88 15.93 -5.63
N ARG A 330 5.33 14.87 -6.23
CA ARG A 330 4.45 14.95 -7.39
C ARG A 330 3.03 15.41 -7.02
N TYR A 331 2.47 14.89 -5.94
CA TYR A 331 1.03 15.06 -5.65
C TYR A 331 0.73 16.03 -4.51
N ARG A 332 1.64 16.23 -3.59
CA ARG A 332 1.51 17.09 -2.40
C ARG A 332 0.33 16.69 -1.49
N LEU A 333 0.00 15.41 -1.45
CA LEU A 333 -1.02 14.84 -0.57
C LEU A 333 -0.37 14.19 0.66
N PRO A 334 -1.11 14.08 1.77
CA PRO A 334 -0.68 13.25 2.89
C PRO A 334 -0.50 11.79 2.47
N LEU A 335 0.45 11.11 3.10
CA LEU A 335 0.73 9.68 2.87
C LEU A 335 0.35 8.85 4.09
N MET A 336 0.03 7.59 3.87
CA MET A 336 -0.11 6.56 4.89
C MET A 336 0.62 5.32 4.41
N VAL A 337 1.49 4.73 5.23
CA VAL A 337 1.97 3.36 4.92
C VAL A 337 0.77 2.43 5.12
N SER A 338 0.14 2.05 4.01
CA SER A 338 -1.09 1.25 3.99
C SER A 338 -0.83 -0.24 3.95
N GLU A 339 0.34 -0.66 3.45
CA GLU A 339 0.78 -2.04 3.49
C GLU A 339 2.31 -2.16 3.57
N THR A 340 2.78 -2.99 4.48
CA THR A 340 4.15 -3.52 4.46
C THR A 340 4.24 -4.78 5.30
N SER A 341 5.03 -5.74 4.84
CA SER A 341 5.38 -6.94 5.60
C SER A 341 6.59 -7.65 5.02
N ARG A 342 7.03 -8.66 5.73
CA ARG A 342 8.06 -9.61 5.28
C ARG A 342 7.86 -10.95 5.96
N VAL A 343 8.42 -12.02 5.35
CA VAL A 343 8.37 -13.36 5.95
C VAL A 343 8.81 -13.35 7.41
N ALA A 344 8.10 -14.06 8.27
CA ALA A 344 8.16 -13.96 9.73
C ALA A 344 9.58 -13.99 10.32
N ARG A 345 10.50 -14.81 9.75
CA ARG A 345 11.90 -14.86 10.19
C ARG A 345 12.67 -13.53 10.02
N HIS A 346 12.19 -12.62 9.20
CA HIS A 346 12.74 -11.28 8.96
C HIS A 346 11.76 -10.16 9.36
N GLY A 347 10.61 -10.52 9.93
CA GLY A 347 9.52 -9.58 10.21
C GLY A 347 9.92 -8.47 11.18
N VAL A 348 10.59 -8.80 12.28
CA VAL A 348 11.01 -7.81 13.29
C VAL A 348 12.04 -6.83 12.75
N GLU A 349 13.01 -7.33 11.97
CA GLU A 349 14.04 -6.49 11.36
C GLU A 349 13.41 -5.55 10.31
N TRP A 350 12.52 -6.09 9.48
CA TRP A 350 11.77 -5.32 8.50
C TRP A 350 10.88 -4.25 9.14
N LEU A 351 10.17 -4.58 10.20
CA LEU A 351 9.35 -3.63 10.94
C LEU A 351 10.18 -2.44 11.42
N ARG A 352 11.35 -2.70 12.00
CA ARG A 352 12.26 -1.65 12.46
C ARG A 352 12.79 -0.80 11.31
N GLU A 353 13.18 -1.43 10.21
CA GLU A 353 13.62 -0.73 8.98
C GLU A 353 12.50 0.19 8.46
N GLN A 354 11.29 -0.34 8.24
CA GLN A 354 10.20 0.45 7.68
C GLN A 354 9.72 1.54 8.64
N TRP A 355 9.75 1.30 9.95
CA TRP A 355 9.45 2.36 10.91
C TRP A 355 10.49 3.49 10.90
N GLN A 356 11.77 3.17 10.79
CA GLN A 356 12.82 4.18 10.62
C GLN A 356 12.65 4.98 9.32
N GLU A 357 12.28 4.32 8.22
CA GLU A 357 11.96 5.00 6.97
C GLU A 357 10.74 5.93 7.12
N THR A 358 9.68 5.48 7.80
CA THR A 358 8.48 6.26 8.10
C THR A 358 8.81 7.51 8.91
N THR A 359 9.57 7.38 9.99
CA THR A 359 9.98 8.51 10.83
C THR A 359 10.92 9.47 10.12
N ARG A 360 11.81 8.97 9.26
CA ARG A 360 12.67 9.79 8.40
C ARG A 360 11.86 10.61 7.39
N LEU A 361 10.86 10.00 6.78
CA LEU A 361 9.97 10.66 5.83
C LEU A 361 9.17 11.78 6.52
N ALA A 362 8.59 11.49 7.70
CA ALA A 362 7.89 12.49 8.51
C ALA A 362 8.82 13.65 8.93
N ALA A 363 10.02 13.35 9.41
CA ALA A 363 11.02 14.36 9.80
C ALA A 363 11.44 15.27 8.63
N SER A 364 11.27 14.81 7.40
CA SER A 364 11.53 15.60 6.19
C SER A 364 10.35 16.49 5.76
N GLY A 365 9.29 16.58 6.58
CA GLY A 365 8.13 17.45 6.38
C GLY A 365 7.02 16.85 5.51
N VAL A 366 7.04 15.54 5.23
CA VAL A 366 5.93 14.86 4.57
C VAL A 366 4.84 14.56 5.60
N PRO A 367 3.59 15.02 5.39
CA PRO A 367 2.48 14.66 6.26
C PRO A 367 2.23 13.14 6.20
N LEU A 368 2.30 12.47 7.35
CA LEU A 368 2.02 11.04 7.47
C LEU A 368 0.83 10.82 8.39
N GLU A 369 -0.13 10.03 7.90
CA GLU A 369 -1.40 9.78 8.58
C GLU A 369 -1.45 8.40 9.25
N GLY A 370 -0.55 7.47 8.89
CA GLY A 370 -0.55 6.16 9.54
C GLY A 370 0.55 5.21 9.06
N PHE A 371 0.62 4.08 9.78
CA PHE A 371 1.50 2.95 9.49
C PHE A 371 0.76 1.63 9.71
N THR A 372 0.82 0.74 8.73
CA THR A 372 0.12 -0.55 8.72
C THR A 372 1.10 -1.69 8.53
N TRP A 373 1.07 -2.68 9.42
CA TRP A 373 1.57 -4.02 9.08
C TRP A 373 0.44 -4.79 8.41
N PHE A 374 0.66 -5.26 7.19
CA PHE A 374 -0.33 -5.99 6.40
C PHE A 374 0.26 -7.32 5.93
N PRO A 375 -0.47 -8.43 6.09
CA PRO A 375 -1.79 -8.57 6.73
C PRO A 375 -1.72 -8.97 8.22
N LEU A 376 -2.90 -9.11 8.85
CA LEU A 376 -3.01 -9.62 10.22
C LEU A 376 -2.60 -11.09 10.32
N GLY A 377 -3.18 -11.94 9.49
CA GLY A 377 -2.88 -13.38 9.41
C GLY A 377 -1.96 -13.72 8.27
N ASP A 378 -1.28 -14.86 8.37
CA ASP A 378 -0.56 -15.42 7.23
C ASP A 378 -1.50 -15.67 6.06
N VAL A 379 -0.99 -15.52 4.85
CA VAL A 379 -1.75 -15.65 3.60
C VAL A 379 -1.38 -16.92 2.86
N THR A 380 -2.14 -17.27 1.84
CA THR A 380 -1.93 -18.48 1.07
C THR A 380 -1.55 -18.13 -0.37
N ASP A 381 -0.50 -18.77 -0.89
CA ASP A 381 -0.05 -18.72 -2.31
C ASP A 381 0.40 -17.33 -2.83
N TRP A 382 0.61 -16.33 -1.97
CA TRP A 382 1.10 -15.01 -2.39
C TRP A 382 2.52 -15.01 -2.95
N ARG A 383 3.39 -15.95 -2.50
CA ARG A 383 4.75 -16.12 -3.11
C ARG A 383 4.69 -16.45 -4.59
N HIS A 384 3.57 -16.94 -5.08
CA HIS A 384 3.29 -17.23 -6.48
C HIS A 384 2.36 -16.20 -7.11
N ALA A 385 2.14 -15.06 -6.44
CA ALA A 385 1.21 -14.01 -6.87
C ALA A 385 -0.19 -14.57 -7.17
N LEU A 386 -0.70 -15.44 -6.32
CA LEU A 386 -2.00 -16.10 -6.43
C LEU A 386 -2.30 -16.72 -7.82
N ARG A 387 -1.27 -17.15 -8.56
CA ARG A 387 -1.44 -17.73 -9.93
C ARG A 387 -1.88 -19.17 -9.92
N GLU A 388 -1.69 -19.86 -8.83
CA GLU A 388 -1.98 -21.28 -8.67
C GLU A 388 -2.47 -21.52 -7.24
N LYS A 389 -3.49 -22.38 -7.11
CA LYS A 389 -4.05 -22.74 -5.80
C LYS A 389 -3.32 -23.97 -5.26
N ARG A 390 -2.17 -23.76 -4.60
CA ARG A 390 -1.32 -24.82 -4.02
C ARG A 390 -1.59 -25.06 -2.55
N GLY A 391 -2.11 -24.05 -1.85
CA GLY A 391 -2.30 -24.08 -0.41
C GLY A 391 -1.01 -23.82 0.37
N ASP A 392 0.00 -23.22 -0.27
CA ASP A 392 1.26 -22.87 0.38
C ASP A 392 1.07 -21.67 1.31
N ILE A 393 1.38 -21.84 2.59
CA ILE A 393 1.30 -20.75 3.55
C ILE A 393 2.50 -19.81 3.39
N ASP A 394 2.22 -18.54 3.26
CA ASP A 394 3.21 -17.46 3.27
C ASP A 394 3.19 -16.77 4.63
N PRO A 395 4.21 -17.00 5.49
CA PRO A 395 4.24 -16.49 6.85
C PRO A 395 4.68 -15.02 6.86
N ILE A 396 3.81 -14.12 6.43
CA ILE A 396 4.04 -12.68 6.36
C ILE A 396 3.14 -11.88 7.30
N GLY A 397 2.14 -12.54 7.87
CA GLY A 397 1.21 -11.95 8.84
C GLY A 397 1.83 -11.69 10.21
N LEU A 398 1.03 -11.14 11.10
CA LEU A 398 1.33 -11.04 12.53
C LEU A 398 1.03 -12.35 13.26
N TYR A 399 0.12 -13.16 12.74
CA TYR A 399 -0.33 -14.42 13.31
C TYR A 399 -0.34 -15.53 12.26
N ASP A 400 -0.04 -16.74 12.70
CA ASP A 400 -0.11 -17.94 11.87
C ASP A 400 -1.57 -18.39 11.62
N PRO A 401 -1.83 -19.42 10.79
CA PRO A 401 -3.19 -19.93 10.55
C PRO A 401 -3.91 -20.45 11.79
N ASN A 402 -3.17 -20.79 12.86
CA ASN A 402 -3.71 -21.20 14.15
C ASN A 402 -3.92 -20.01 15.10
N ARG A 403 -3.68 -18.78 14.65
CA ARG A 403 -3.73 -17.53 15.42
C ARG A 403 -2.66 -17.47 16.52
N GLN A 404 -1.53 -18.15 16.31
CA GLN A 404 -0.36 -18.00 17.15
C GLN A 404 0.49 -16.82 16.66
N ALA A 405 0.92 -15.97 17.59
CA ALA A 405 1.66 -14.77 17.25
C ALA A 405 3.06 -15.09 16.72
N HIS A 406 3.44 -14.47 15.60
CA HIS A 406 4.83 -14.37 15.21
C HIS A 406 5.55 -13.32 16.07
N ALA A 407 6.87 -13.38 16.16
CA ALA A 407 7.66 -12.43 16.93
C ALA A 407 7.42 -10.95 16.54
N VAL A 408 7.04 -10.71 15.29
CA VAL A 408 6.74 -9.36 14.79
C VAL A 408 5.46 -8.79 15.41
N ALA A 409 4.50 -9.60 15.83
CA ALA A 409 3.28 -9.12 16.50
C ALA A 409 3.61 -8.43 17.84
N ALA A 410 4.45 -9.07 18.66
CA ALA A 410 4.91 -8.47 19.91
C ALA A 410 5.73 -7.20 19.67
N ALA A 411 6.66 -7.24 18.71
CA ALA A 411 7.47 -6.07 18.35
C ALA A 411 6.62 -4.89 17.84
N TYR A 412 5.54 -5.17 17.09
CA TYR A 412 4.63 -4.15 16.59
C TYR A 412 3.79 -3.55 17.73
N SER A 413 3.30 -4.38 18.64
CA SER A 413 2.58 -3.92 19.84
C SER A 413 3.47 -3.03 20.74
N GLU A 414 4.73 -3.42 20.96
CA GLU A 414 5.72 -2.62 21.71
C GLU A 414 6.00 -1.28 21.00
N LEU A 415 6.15 -1.28 19.69
CA LEU A 415 6.34 -0.08 18.89
C LEU A 415 5.15 0.89 19.05
N ILE A 416 3.93 0.39 18.95
CA ILE A 416 2.70 1.17 19.14
C ILE A 416 2.66 1.78 20.56
N ALA A 417 2.89 0.97 21.58
CA ALA A 417 2.84 1.40 22.98
C ALA A 417 3.89 2.49 23.26
N SER A 418 5.13 2.31 22.78
CA SER A 418 6.21 3.28 22.96
C SER A 418 5.93 4.60 22.23
N THR A 419 5.34 4.54 21.03
CA THR A 419 5.03 5.73 20.25
C THR A 419 3.88 6.52 20.86
N ARG A 420 2.81 5.87 21.33
CA ARG A 420 1.68 6.52 21.99
C ARG A 420 2.04 7.18 23.31
N GLY A 421 2.94 6.59 24.09
CA GLY A 421 3.45 7.19 25.31
C GLY A 421 4.18 8.53 25.09
N ILE A 422 4.63 8.80 23.87
CA ILE A 422 5.32 10.04 23.50
C ILE A 422 4.37 11.06 22.86
N VAL A 423 3.31 10.59 22.18
CA VAL A 423 2.34 11.46 21.47
C VAL A 423 1.21 11.96 22.41
N SER A 424 1.07 11.38 23.60
CA SER A 424 0.09 11.83 24.62
C SER A 424 0.78 12.52 25.78
N PRO A 425 0.96 13.86 25.72
CA PRO A 425 0.47 14.67 26.80
C PRO A 425 -0.35 15.85 26.29
N VAL A 426 -1.43 16.14 26.97
CA VAL A 426 -2.35 17.27 26.84
C VAL A 426 -3.68 16.91 26.17
N ILE A 427 -4.54 16.22 26.89
CA ILE A 427 -5.93 16.62 27.13
C ILE A 427 -6.33 16.09 28.52
N ALA A 428 -5.93 16.78 29.55
CA ALA A 428 -6.61 16.82 30.82
C ALA A 428 -6.53 18.28 31.30
N ASP A 429 -7.69 18.89 31.37
CA ASP A 429 -8.04 20.19 31.92
C ASP A 429 -8.51 21.24 30.91
N GLU A 430 -9.74 21.05 30.45
CA GLU A 430 -10.68 22.14 30.20
C GLU A 430 -12.15 21.64 30.30
N ALA A 431 -12.46 21.02 31.44
CA ALA A 431 -13.84 20.75 31.83
C ALA A 431 -14.02 20.94 33.32
N SER A 432 -13.54 22.09 33.82
CA SER A 432 -13.86 22.53 35.21
C SER A 432 -13.67 24.05 35.32
N ALA A 433 -14.49 24.82 34.60
CA ALA A 433 -14.79 26.23 34.94
C ALA A 433 -15.86 26.75 33.97
N ALA A 434 -17.15 26.48 34.21
CA ALA A 434 -18.29 27.37 34.05
C ALA A 434 -19.57 26.65 34.52
#